data_65b55e50fdd84765dd420e091d3d4cf2
#
_entry.id   65b55e50fdd84765dd420e091d3d4cf2
#
_cell.length_a   1.000
_cell.length_b   1.000
_cell.length_c   1.000
_cell.angle_alpha   90.00
_cell.angle_beta   90.00
_cell.angle_gamma   90.00
#
_symmetry.space_group_name_H-M   'P 1'
#
loop_
_entity.id
_entity.type
_entity.pdbx_description
1 polymer ?
#
loop_
_entity_poly.entity_id
_entity_poly.type
_entity_poly.pdbx_seq_one_letter_code
_entity_poly.pdbx_strand_id
1 'polypeptide(L)'
;METVYCGVDLHYRSSTFRFLDSSGKTKQAIEIRTDREEIENLLESYQNCNVAYAFEAGNMARYFHRLIESRRNTQKIHVVHPRKFKVITESKHKNDKEDSMKLATGLLKDYLPNPVYIKSEICRQIKSLLNLRRRMVGTRMKIILQAKSLLRGLGIKGSQRSLAGKRGFARAINQLDSETFYKEIIETLAAEALKETGKITSIEQQIKELVDQRFKLEYEWLVSIPGISFVTAATILSVIDDIARFERAGQFSSYCGLIPSEHSSGEKTIHGRITKEGVKELRTLLIQAAWSIARWRKCSDERLARLKKKFYRMSCKQKNTQKAVTAIARHLSRIVFGVLKSKTPYCGVIANRAEACSS
;
A
#
# COMPACT_ATOMS: atom_id res chain seq x y z
N MET A 1 20.59 24.85 -23.43
CA MET A 1 20.22 25.35 -22.09
C MET A 1 21.18 24.75 -21.07
N GLU A 2 21.64 25.56 -20.14
CA GLU A 2 22.50 25.10 -19.03
C GLU A 2 21.73 24.14 -18.13
N THR A 3 22.41 23.09 -17.64
CA THR A 3 21.78 22.17 -16.68
C THR A 3 22.16 22.58 -15.26
N VAL A 4 21.15 22.68 -14.39
CA VAL A 4 21.28 23.05 -12.98
C VAL A 4 20.75 21.91 -12.12
N TYR A 5 21.47 21.61 -11.03
CA TYR A 5 21.14 20.54 -10.09
C TYR A 5 20.62 21.14 -8.79
N CYS A 6 19.37 20.89 -8.48
CA CYS A 6 18.69 21.46 -7.33
C CYS A 6 18.40 20.40 -6.26
N GLY A 7 19.05 20.56 -5.10
CA GLY A 7 18.71 19.80 -3.89
C GLY A 7 17.76 20.59 -3.02
N VAL A 8 16.68 19.94 -2.58
CA VAL A 8 15.62 20.60 -1.79
C VAL A 8 15.35 19.85 -0.50
N ASP A 9 15.53 20.53 0.62
CA ASP A 9 15.07 20.07 1.91
C ASP A 9 13.69 20.68 2.20
N LEU A 10 12.66 19.83 2.22
CA LEU A 10 11.24 20.22 2.23
C LEU A 10 10.65 20.10 3.62
N HIS A 11 10.39 21.22 4.25
CA HIS A 11 9.63 21.30 5.51
C HIS A 11 8.28 21.99 5.33
N TYR A 12 7.41 21.88 6.33
CA TYR A 12 6.05 22.44 6.25
C TYR A 12 6.02 23.97 6.23
N ARG A 13 6.92 24.62 6.96
CA ARG A 13 6.96 26.10 7.09
C ARG A 13 7.93 26.74 6.13
N SER A 14 9.13 26.20 6.01
CA SER A 14 10.18 26.69 5.12
C SER A 14 10.83 25.53 4.38
N SER A 15 11.39 25.82 3.22
CA SER A 15 12.14 24.87 2.41
C SER A 15 13.46 25.48 1.97
N THR A 16 14.52 24.68 2.05
CA THR A 16 15.87 25.11 1.68
C THR A 16 16.24 24.57 0.31
N PHE A 17 16.58 25.46 -0.60
CA PHE A 17 16.98 25.15 -1.97
C PHE A 17 18.46 25.40 -2.17
N ARG A 18 19.13 24.47 -2.85
CA ARG A 18 20.52 24.57 -3.25
C ARG A 18 20.65 24.26 -4.73
N PHE A 19 21.04 25.27 -5.51
CA PHE A 19 21.27 25.15 -6.95
C PHE A 19 22.76 25.06 -7.23
N LEU A 20 23.19 24.02 -7.95
CA LEU A 20 24.56 23.82 -8.41
C LEU A 20 24.61 23.87 -9.94
N ASP A 21 25.72 24.41 -10.48
CA ASP A 21 26.02 24.24 -11.89
C ASP A 21 26.65 22.86 -12.18
N SER A 22 26.98 22.60 -13.44
CA SER A 22 27.59 21.33 -13.87
C SER A 22 28.99 21.09 -13.31
N SER A 23 29.66 22.14 -12.82
CA SER A 23 31.00 22.06 -12.17
C SER A 23 30.87 21.74 -10.67
N GLY A 24 29.67 21.82 -10.09
CA GLY A 24 29.39 21.65 -8.67
C GLY A 24 29.52 22.95 -7.86
N LYS A 25 29.71 24.10 -8.51
CA LYS A 25 29.71 25.40 -7.86
C LYS A 25 28.30 25.84 -7.53
N THR A 26 28.08 26.33 -6.32
CA THR A 26 26.79 26.87 -5.88
C THR A 26 26.43 28.14 -6.64
N LYS A 27 25.36 28.11 -7.40
CA LYS A 27 24.76 29.29 -8.04
C LYS A 27 23.89 30.07 -7.05
N GLN A 28 23.09 29.34 -6.28
CA GLN A 28 22.20 29.92 -5.27
C GLN A 28 21.95 28.95 -4.11
N ALA A 29 21.84 29.52 -2.92
CA ALA A 29 21.43 28.85 -1.71
C ALA A 29 20.42 29.74 -1.01
N ILE A 30 19.17 29.28 -0.89
CA ILE A 30 18.09 30.11 -0.36
C ILE A 30 17.14 29.26 0.50
N GLU A 31 16.65 29.85 1.56
CA GLU A 31 15.53 29.34 2.35
C GLU A 31 14.33 30.27 2.12
N ILE A 32 13.21 29.68 1.76
CA ILE A 32 11.94 30.38 1.49
C ILE A 32 10.81 29.72 2.27
N ARG A 33 9.67 30.41 2.43
CA ARG A 33 8.47 29.79 2.96
C ARG A 33 7.96 28.71 2.00
N THR A 34 7.43 27.62 2.56
CA THR A 34 6.87 26.54 1.77
C THR A 34 5.45 26.87 1.34
N ASP A 35 5.27 27.98 0.65
CA ASP A 35 4.02 28.34 -0.01
C ASP A 35 4.18 28.34 -1.54
N ARG A 36 3.05 28.33 -2.23
CA ARG A 36 3.02 28.14 -3.67
C ARG A 36 3.68 29.31 -4.41
N GLU A 37 3.40 30.52 -3.99
CA GLU A 37 3.85 31.74 -4.66
C GLU A 37 5.36 31.89 -4.58
N GLU A 38 5.93 31.74 -3.37
CA GLU A 38 7.40 31.85 -3.20
C GLU A 38 8.14 30.75 -3.96
N ILE A 39 7.61 29.52 -3.96
CA ILE A 39 8.22 28.42 -4.71
C ILE A 39 8.12 28.68 -6.22
N GLU A 40 6.96 29.07 -6.74
CA GLU A 40 6.76 29.33 -8.17
C GLU A 40 7.66 30.48 -8.63
N ASN A 41 7.77 31.60 -7.88
CA ASN A 41 8.66 32.71 -8.17
C ASN A 41 10.13 32.29 -8.20
N LEU A 42 10.58 31.47 -7.25
CA LEU A 42 11.92 30.92 -7.25
C LEU A 42 12.19 30.06 -8.50
N LEU A 43 11.24 29.18 -8.83
CA LEU A 43 11.38 28.27 -9.98
C LEU A 43 11.35 29.02 -11.33
N GLU A 44 10.64 30.15 -11.41
CA GLU A 44 10.61 31.01 -12.60
C GLU A 44 11.95 31.65 -12.89
N SER A 45 12.74 32.00 -11.87
CA SER A 45 14.10 32.52 -12.08
C SER A 45 15.04 31.56 -12.82
N TYR A 46 14.66 30.27 -12.87
CA TYR A 46 15.40 29.19 -13.57
C TYR A 46 14.70 28.70 -14.86
N GLN A 47 13.69 29.39 -15.38
CA GLN A 47 12.92 28.96 -16.57
C GLN A 47 13.77 28.73 -17.82
N ASN A 48 14.90 29.41 -17.94
CA ASN A 48 15.86 29.30 -19.05
C ASN A 48 16.96 28.25 -18.83
N CYS A 49 16.88 27.48 -17.74
CA CYS A 49 17.79 26.38 -17.42
C CYS A 49 17.06 25.05 -17.43
N ASN A 50 17.74 23.97 -17.78
CA ASN A 50 17.26 22.62 -17.51
C ASN A 50 17.52 22.29 -16.05
N VAL A 51 16.50 21.97 -15.25
CA VAL A 51 16.67 21.74 -13.82
C VAL A 51 16.41 20.28 -13.47
N ALA A 52 17.39 19.66 -12.82
CA ALA A 52 17.24 18.36 -12.18
C ALA A 52 17.02 18.57 -10.67
N TYR A 53 15.98 17.94 -10.10
CA TYR A 53 15.60 18.10 -8.71
C TYR A 53 15.85 16.83 -7.90
N ALA A 54 16.38 16.98 -6.66
CA ALA A 54 16.46 15.91 -5.67
C ALA A 54 15.88 16.39 -4.34
N PHE A 55 15.00 15.58 -3.73
CA PHE A 55 14.40 15.85 -2.42
C PHE A 55 13.98 14.56 -1.71
N GLU A 56 13.83 14.63 -0.39
CA GLU A 56 13.41 13.46 0.40
C GLU A 56 11.90 13.18 0.29
N ALA A 57 11.55 11.88 0.34
CA ALA A 57 10.16 11.42 0.43
C ALA A 57 9.58 11.73 1.81
N GLY A 58 8.98 12.90 1.94
CA GLY A 58 8.30 13.40 3.14
C GLY A 58 6.86 13.83 2.87
N ASN A 59 6.23 14.47 3.85
CA ASN A 59 4.85 14.95 3.74
C ASN A 59 4.66 15.99 2.62
N MET A 60 5.66 16.85 2.40
CA MET A 60 5.64 17.91 1.39
C MET A 60 6.14 17.44 0.00
N ALA A 61 6.76 16.27 -0.08
CA ALA A 61 7.33 15.75 -1.32
C ALA A 61 6.33 15.71 -2.49
N ARG A 62 5.08 15.32 -2.21
CA ARG A 62 4.01 15.30 -3.22
C ARG A 62 3.62 16.69 -3.70
N TYR A 63 3.50 17.64 -2.77
CA TYR A 63 3.15 19.01 -3.08
C TYR A 63 4.20 19.60 -4.02
N PHE A 64 5.46 19.50 -3.66
CA PHE A 64 6.57 19.99 -4.48
C PHE A 64 6.67 19.25 -5.83
N HIS A 65 6.56 17.92 -5.82
CA HIS A 65 6.57 17.13 -7.07
C HIS A 65 5.57 17.66 -8.10
N ARG A 66 4.33 17.96 -7.68
CA ARG A 66 3.28 18.47 -8.57
C ARG A 66 3.62 19.84 -9.16
N LEU A 67 4.33 20.68 -8.42
CA LEU A 67 4.74 22.00 -8.89
C LEU A 67 5.84 21.91 -9.98
N ILE A 68 6.74 20.93 -9.85
CA ILE A 68 7.87 20.80 -10.77
C ILE A 68 7.59 19.85 -11.96
N GLU A 69 6.74 18.84 -11.78
CA GLU A 69 6.42 17.81 -12.81
C GLU A 69 5.83 18.44 -14.08
N SER A 70 5.02 19.47 -13.96
CA SER A 70 4.36 20.16 -15.07
C SER A 70 5.24 21.17 -15.81
N ARG A 71 6.43 21.49 -15.28
CA ARG A 71 7.32 22.50 -15.87
C ARG A 71 8.13 21.91 -17.01
N ARG A 72 8.17 22.61 -18.14
CA ARG A 72 8.89 22.17 -19.36
C ARG A 72 10.40 22.04 -19.18
N ASN A 73 10.98 22.80 -18.27
CA ASN A 73 12.41 22.83 -17.98
C ASN A 73 12.82 21.80 -16.89
N THR A 74 11.91 21.00 -16.38
CA THR A 74 12.25 19.91 -15.46
C THR A 74 12.81 18.72 -16.22
N GLN A 75 14.10 18.50 -16.06
CA GLN A 75 14.84 17.43 -16.75
C GLN A 75 14.74 16.10 -16.01
N LYS A 76 14.87 16.10 -14.68
CA LYS A 76 14.89 14.91 -13.85
C LYS A 76 14.30 15.22 -12.47
N ILE A 77 13.51 14.31 -11.94
CA ILE A 77 13.02 14.37 -10.56
C ILE A 77 13.51 13.11 -9.83
N HIS A 78 14.29 13.30 -8.78
CA HIS A 78 14.85 12.22 -7.98
C HIS A 78 14.37 12.31 -6.53
N VAL A 79 13.38 11.49 -6.17
CA VAL A 79 12.86 11.44 -4.81
C VAL A 79 13.60 10.38 -4.02
N VAL A 80 14.24 10.78 -2.93
CA VAL A 80 15.11 9.92 -2.14
C VAL A 80 14.36 9.33 -0.93
N HIS A 81 14.61 8.06 -0.62
CA HIS A 81 14.06 7.46 0.60
C HIS A 81 14.89 7.90 1.83
N PRO A 82 14.30 8.55 2.86
CA PRO A 82 15.06 9.13 3.98
C PRO A 82 16.02 8.15 4.67
N ARG A 83 15.57 6.90 4.92
CA ARG A 83 16.42 5.89 5.57
C ARG A 83 17.61 5.45 4.72
N LYS A 84 17.44 5.38 3.39
CA LYS A 84 18.53 5.00 2.49
C LYS A 84 19.52 6.14 2.31
N PHE A 85 19.04 7.37 2.33
CA PHE A 85 19.86 8.55 2.25
C PHE A 85 20.72 8.74 3.49
N LYS A 86 20.18 8.51 4.68
CA LYS A 86 20.93 8.59 5.95
C LYS A 86 22.16 7.68 5.99
N VAL A 87 22.07 6.47 5.42
CA VAL A 87 23.22 5.53 5.37
C VAL A 87 24.39 6.10 4.57
N ILE A 88 24.11 6.96 3.57
CA ILE A 88 25.13 7.56 2.70
C ILE A 88 25.67 8.87 3.29
N THR A 89 24.89 9.52 4.15
CA THR A 89 25.15 10.90 4.62
C THR A 89 25.41 10.97 6.12
N GLU A 90 25.95 9.91 6.75
CA GLU A 90 26.31 9.94 8.19
C GLU A 90 27.18 11.15 8.52
N SER A 91 26.55 12.21 9.04
CA SER A 91 27.23 13.31 9.70
C SER A 91 26.63 13.52 11.08
N LYS A 92 27.48 13.81 12.06
CA LYS A 92 27.07 14.05 13.47
C LYS A 92 26.30 15.37 13.66
N HIS A 93 26.34 16.25 12.66
CA HIS A 93 25.65 17.54 12.67
C HIS A 93 24.53 17.56 11.60
N LYS A 94 23.30 17.68 12.06
CA LYS A 94 22.14 17.85 11.18
C LYS A 94 21.88 19.33 10.96
N ASN A 95 22.00 19.79 9.67
CA ASN A 95 21.68 21.15 9.28
C ASN A 95 21.00 21.11 7.90
N ASP A 96 19.83 21.76 7.78
CA ASP A 96 19.00 21.77 6.57
C ASP A 96 19.76 22.30 5.34
N LYS A 97 20.74 23.22 5.56
CA LYS A 97 21.65 23.70 4.52
C LYS A 97 22.60 22.62 4.00
N GLU A 98 23.04 21.71 4.87
CA GLU A 98 23.87 20.57 4.48
C GLU A 98 23.06 19.50 3.77
N ASP A 99 21.82 19.26 4.18
CA ASP A 99 20.97 18.23 3.60
C ASP A 99 20.58 18.60 2.16
N SER A 100 20.24 19.88 1.89
CA SER A 100 20.00 20.36 0.53
C SER A 100 21.26 20.29 -0.35
N MET A 101 22.46 20.58 0.20
CA MET A 101 23.73 20.47 -0.52
C MET A 101 24.08 19.02 -0.86
N LYS A 102 23.89 18.08 0.09
CA LYS A 102 24.12 16.65 -0.13
C LYS A 102 23.19 16.07 -1.22
N LEU A 103 21.93 16.52 -1.25
CA LEU A 103 20.98 16.14 -2.30
C LEU A 103 21.40 16.67 -3.67
N ALA A 104 21.77 17.93 -3.77
CA ALA A 104 22.23 18.53 -5.02
C ALA A 104 23.52 17.87 -5.54
N THR A 105 24.50 17.68 -4.65
CA THR A 105 25.77 17.02 -4.99
C THR A 105 25.58 15.56 -5.37
N GLY A 106 24.69 14.85 -4.64
CA GLY A 106 24.37 13.47 -4.93
C GLY A 106 23.68 13.29 -6.28
N LEU A 107 22.85 14.27 -6.66
CA LEU A 107 22.19 14.29 -7.96
C LEU A 107 23.20 14.57 -9.10
N LEU A 108 24.09 15.54 -8.90
CA LEU A 108 25.14 15.89 -9.85
C LEU A 108 26.10 14.72 -10.09
N LYS A 109 26.55 14.05 -9.02
CA LYS A 109 27.53 12.94 -9.07
C LYS A 109 26.91 11.56 -9.21
N ASP A 110 25.58 11.47 -9.35
CA ASP A 110 24.77 10.25 -9.54
C ASP A 110 25.01 9.16 -8.48
N TYR A 111 25.27 9.53 -7.20
CA TYR A 111 25.41 8.58 -6.09
C TYR A 111 24.18 8.48 -5.20
N LEU A 112 23.07 9.15 -5.54
CA LEU A 112 21.82 9.00 -4.78
C LEU A 112 21.28 7.58 -4.86
N PRO A 113 20.67 7.06 -3.79
CA PRO A 113 20.02 5.75 -3.83
C PRO A 113 18.87 5.76 -4.83
N ASN A 114 18.53 4.59 -5.37
CA ASN A 114 17.43 4.45 -6.33
C ASN A 114 16.18 5.26 -5.94
N PRO A 115 15.57 5.99 -6.87
CA PRO A 115 14.47 6.91 -6.58
C PRO A 115 13.24 6.17 -6.05
N VAL A 116 12.51 6.84 -5.17
CA VAL A 116 11.20 6.38 -4.71
C VAL A 116 10.19 6.59 -5.83
N TYR A 117 9.44 5.53 -6.15
CA TYR A 117 8.36 5.62 -7.12
C TYR A 117 7.21 6.47 -6.58
N ILE A 118 6.86 7.51 -7.31
CA ILE A 118 5.71 8.37 -7.02
C ILE A 118 4.48 7.82 -7.72
N LYS A 119 3.48 7.48 -6.93
CA LYS A 119 2.23 6.90 -7.42
C LYS A 119 1.36 7.94 -8.12
N SER A 120 0.56 7.49 -9.07
CA SER A 120 -0.46 8.29 -9.74
C SER A 120 -1.48 8.85 -8.73
N GLU A 121 -2.15 9.94 -9.12
CA GLU A 121 -3.16 10.59 -8.28
C GLU A 121 -4.31 9.63 -7.95
N ILE A 122 -4.79 8.88 -8.94
CA ILE A 122 -5.89 7.91 -8.76
C ILE A 122 -5.50 6.85 -7.72
N CYS A 123 -4.29 6.31 -7.77
CA CYS A 123 -3.81 5.35 -6.77
C CYS A 123 -3.81 5.93 -5.35
N ARG A 124 -3.46 7.21 -5.21
CA ARG A 124 -3.49 7.90 -3.92
C ARG A 124 -4.91 8.12 -3.41
N GLN A 125 -5.83 8.50 -4.30
CA GLN A 125 -7.25 8.66 -3.98
C GLN A 125 -7.86 7.34 -3.52
N ILE A 126 -7.66 6.26 -4.28
CA ILE A 126 -8.10 4.91 -3.90
C ILE A 126 -7.52 4.53 -2.52
N LYS A 127 -6.23 4.77 -2.29
CA LYS A 127 -5.59 4.46 -1.00
C LYS A 127 -6.19 5.28 0.14
N SER A 128 -6.50 6.55 -0.06
CA SER A 128 -7.13 7.41 0.94
C SER A 128 -8.53 6.90 1.31
N LEU A 129 -9.34 6.53 0.31
CA LEU A 129 -10.65 5.93 0.52
C LEU A 129 -10.56 4.56 1.22
N LEU A 130 -9.59 3.72 0.87
CA LEU A 130 -9.37 2.43 1.56
C LEU A 130 -8.99 2.63 3.03
N ASN A 131 -8.20 3.65 3.36
CA ASN A 131 -7.88 3.99 4.74
C ASN A 131 -9.11 4.49 5.50
N LEU A 132 -9.91 5.36 4.88
CA LEU A 132 -11.17 5.83 5.44
C LEU A 132 -12.14 4.67 5.68
N ARG A 133 -12.31 3.79 4.68
CA ARG A 133 -13.12 2.57 4.82
C ARG A 133 -12.66 1.71 6.00
N ARG A 134 -11.35 1.48 6.14
CA ARG A 134 -10.79 0.70 7.26
C ARG A 134 -11.16 1.31 8.61
N ARG A 135 -11.08 2.64 8.72
CA ARG A 135 -11.50 3.38 9.92
C ARG A 135 -12.98 3.17 10.21
N MET A 136 -13.86 3.33 9.20
CA MET A 136 -15.32 3.14 9.37
C MET A 136 -15.67 1.70 9.76
N VAL A 137 -15.03 0.70 9.16
CA VAL A 137 -15.18 -0.71 9.56
C VAL A 137 -14.77 -0.92 11.01
N GLY A 138 -13.68 -0.28 11.45
CA GLY A 138 -13.24 -0.34 12.86
C GLY A 138 -14.23 0.29 13.82
N THR A 139 -14.79 1.45 13.48
CA THR A 139 -15.83 2.15 14.27
C THR A 139 -17.08 1.28 14.39
N ARG A 140 -17.62 0.79 13.25
CA ARG A 140 -18.76 -0.12 13.24
C ARG A 140 -18.53 -1.36 14.12
N MET A 141 -17.32 -1.90 14.06
CA MET A 141 -16.96 -3.07 14.86
C MET A 141 -17.00 -2.80 16.36
N LYS A 142 -16.53 -1.64 16.81
CA LYS A 142 -16.60 -1.24 18.22
C LYS A 142 -18.04 -1.13 18.69
N ILE A 143 -18.93 -0.54 17.90
CA ILE A 143 -20.36 -0.43 18.20
C ILE A 143 -21.01 -1.81 18.34
N ILE A 144 -20.75 -2.71 17.39
CA ILE A 144 -21.26 -4.08 17.43
C ILE A 144 -20.75 -4.85 18.66
N LEU A 145 -19.49 -4.67 19.05
CA LEU A 145 -18.92 -5.31 20.22
C LEU A 145 -19.53 -4.77 21.52
N GLN A 146 -19.83 -3.49 21.59
CA GLN A 146 -20.53 -2.88 22.73
C GLN A 146 -21.94 -3.43 22.85
N ALA A 147 -22.73 -3.44 21.76
CA ALA A 147 -24.06 -4.05 21.75
C ALA A 147 -24.03 -5.53 22.17
N LYS A 148 -23.06 -6.29 21.66
CA LYS A 148 -22.86 -7.70 22.03
C LYS A 148 -22.56 -7.88 23.52
N SER A 149 -21.77 -6.98 24.11
CA SER A 149 -21.44 -7.03 25.55
C SER A 149 -22.69 -6.83 26.40
N LEU A 150 -23.51 -5.83 26.06
CA LEU A 150 -24.77 -5.55 26.76
C LEU A 150 -25.77 -6.72 26.65
N LEU A 151 -25.99 -7.22 25.43
CA LEU A 151 -26.86 -8.38 25.19
C LEU A 151 -26.44 -9.62 25.99
N ARG A 152 -25.13 -9.86 26.11
CA ARG A 152 -24.63 -10.97 26.93
C ARG A 152 -24.91 -10.79 28.41
N GLY A 153 -24.79 -9.55 28.94
CA GLY A 153 -25.16 -9.23 30.32
C GLY A 153 -26.63 -9.52 30.62
N LEU A 154 -27.48 -9.43 29.59
CA LEU A 154 -28.92 -9.74 29.67
C LEU A 154 -29.25 -11.22 29.34
N GLY A 155 -28.22 -12.07 29.23
CA GLY A 155 -28.46 -13.51 28.94
C GLY A 155 -28.74 -13.81 27.45
N ILE A 156 -28.82 -12.80 26.58
CA ILE A 156 -29.10 -12.95 25.16
C ILE A 156 -27.86 -13.36 24.40
N LYS A 157 -27.92 -14.54 23.78
CA LYS A 157 -26.77 -15.06 22.98
C LYS A 157 -26.82 -14.50 21.56
N GLY A 158 -25.81 -13.67 21.21
CA GLY A 158 -25.60 -13.16 19.87
C GLY A 158 -24.15 -13.34 19.41
N SER A 159 -23.94 -13.79 18.17
CA SER A 159 -22.60 -13.75 17.57
C SER A 159 -22.37 -12.37 16.95
N GLN A 160 -21.12 -11.95 16.86
CA GLN A 160 -20.73 -10.72 16.16
C GLN A 160 -21.23 -10.72 14.70
N ARG A 161 -21.26 -11.89 14.06
CA ARG A 161 -21.75 -12.06 12.70
C ARG A 161 -23.27 -11.90 12.61
N SER A 162 -24.02 -12.31 13.64
CA SER A 162 -25.48 -12.14 13.70
C SER A 162 -25.89 -10.67 13.85
N LEU A 163 -25.09 -9.84 14.55
CA LEU A 163 -25.32 -8.40 14.72
C LEU A 163 -24.73 -7.54 13.60
N ALA A 164 -24.16 -8.14 12.55
CA ALA A 164 -23.56 -7.39 11.45
C ALA A 164 -24.57 -6.70 10.52
N GLY A 165 -25.86 -6.98 10.64
CA GLY A 165 -26.90 -6.41 9.78
C GLY A 165 -28.22 -6.15 10.50
N LYS A 166 -29.12 -5.42 9.83
CA LYS A 166 -30.44 -4.99 10.35
C LYS A 166 -31.24 -6.14 10.95
N ARG A 167 -31.34 -7.30 10.26
CA ARG A 167 -32.10 -8.48 10.73
C ARG A 167 -31.54 -9.09 12.03
N GLY A 168 -30.23 -8.96 12.25
CA GLY A 168 -29.62 -9.51 13.47
C GLY A 168 -29.90 -8.65 14.69
N PHE A 169 -29.84 -7.34 14.56
CA PHE A 169 -30.21 -6.40 15.60
C PHE A 169 -31.72 -6.52 15.92
N ALA A 170 -32.60 -6.55 14.90
CA ALA A 170 -34.01 -6.68 15.09
C ALA A 170 -34.38 -7.96 15.90
N ARG A 171 -33.73 -9.10 15.59
CA ARG A 171 -33.92 -10.35 16.36
C ARG A 171 -33.46 -10.24 17.81
N ALA A 172 -32.36 -9.50 18.06
CA ALA A 172 -31.86 -9.31 19.42
C ALA A 172 -32.79 -8.38 20.23
N ILE A 173 -33.29 -7.31 19.61
CA ILE A 173 -34.20 -6.35 20.20
C ILE A 173 -35.54 -7.02 20.55
N ASN A 174 -36.05 -7.89 19.69
CA ASN A 174 -37.33 -8.64 19.95
C ASN A 174 -37.24 -9.64 21.11
N GLN A 175 -36.04 -9.96 21.61
CA GLN A 175 -35.82 -10.80 22.80
C GLN A 175 -35.72 -9.98 24.08
N LEU A 176 -35.76 -8.65 24.01
CA LEU A 176 -35.76 -7.76 25.14
C LEU A 176 -37.19 -7.39 25.52
N ASP A 177 -37.45 -7.33 26.82
CA ASP A 177 -38.74 -6.84 27.32
C ASP A 177 -38.96 -5.38 26.92
N SER A 178 -40.20 -5.03 26.61
CA SER A 178 -40.57 -3.71 26.04
C SER A 178 -40.21 -2.52 26.93
N GLU A 179 -40.13 -2.72 28.23
CA GLU A 179 -39.87 -1.68 29.24
C GLU A 179 -38.40 -1.64 29.71
N THR A 180 -37.53 -2.38 29.04
CA THR A 180 -36.12 -2.44 29.48
C THR A 180 -35.35 -1.23 29.01
N PHE A 181 -34.74 -0.47 29.92
CA PHE A 181 -33.80 0.64 29.65
C PHE A 181 -32.74 0.23 28.59
N TYR A 182 -32.28 -0.99 28.63
CA TYR A 182 -31.26 -1.49 27.69
C TYR A 182 -31.77 -1.60 26.23
N LYS A 183 -33.07 -1.68 26.00
CA LYS A 183 -33.66 -1.74 24.65
C LYS A 183 -33.34 -0.47 23.85
N GLU A 184 -33.57 0.69 24.44
CA GLU A 184 -33.26 1.98 23.82
C GLU A 184 -31.78 2.11 23.48
N ILE A 185 -30.88 1.65 24.38
CA ILE A 185 -29.44 1.66 24.14
C ILE A 185 -29.10 0.75 22.96
N ILE A 186 -29.65 -0.46 22.90
CA ILE A 186 -29.38 -1.40 21.81
C ILE A 186 -29.95 -0.89 20.48
N GLU A 187 -31.10 -0.24 20.47
CA GLU A 187 -31.69 0.40 19.28
C GLU A 187 -30.80 1.55 18.77
N THR A 188 -30.30 2.38 19.68
CA THR A 188 -29.33 3.46 19.33
C THR A 188 -28.06 2.91 18.72
N LEU A 189 -27.45 1.88 19.35
CA LEU A 189 -26.26 1.23 18.82
C LEU A 189 -26.53 0.54 17.47
N ALA A 190 -27.72 -0.03 17.27
CA ALA A 190 -28.13 -0.61 16.00
C ALA A 190 -28.21 0.46 14.89
N ALA A 191 -28.84 1.61 15.20
CA ALA A 191 -28.95 2.73 14.26
C ALA A 191 -27.57 3.27 13.86
N GLU A 192 -26.67 3.45 14.84
CA GLU A 192 -25.29 3.87 14.58
C GLU A 192 -24.52 2.86 13.72
N ALA A 193 -24.61 1.57 14.02
CA ALA A 193 -23.95 0.51 13.25
C ALA A 193 -24.45 0.47 11.79
N LEU A 194 -25.75 0.70 11.57
CA LEU A 194 -26.35 0.77 10.25
C LEU A 194 -25.91 2.04 9.49
N LYS A 195 -25.83 3.19 10.18
CA LYS A 195 -25.30 4.43 9.61
C LYS A 195 -23.85 4.26 9.14
N GLU A 196 -23.00 3.64 9.96
CA GLU A 196 -21.62 3.33 9.56
C GLU A 196 -21.58 2.33 8.38
N THR A 197 -22.50 1.39 8.30
CA THR A 197 -22.61 0.47 7.15
C THR A 197 -22.93 1.22 5.87
N GLY A 198 -23.85 2.18 5.89
CA GLY A 198 -24.17 3.04 4.74
C GLY A 198 -22.96 3.84 4.26
N LYS A 199 -22.19 4.44 5.20
CA LYS A 199 -20.94 5.14 4.85
C LYS A 199 -19.92 4.22 4.19
N ILE A 200 -19.73 3.00 4.71
CA ILE A 200 -18.82 2.02 4.15
C ILE A 200 -19.23 1.67 2.71
N THR A 201 -20.53 1.43 2.45
CA THR A 201 -21.04 1.14 1.11
C THR A 201 -20.79 2.30 0.13
N SER A 202 -21.02 3.54 0.57
CA SER A 202 -20.76 4.73 -0.26
C SER A 202 -19.26 4.86 -0.60
N ILE A 203 -18.37 4.61 0.36
CA ILE A 203 -16.91 4.64 0.13
C ILE A 203 -16.51 3.51 -0.83
N GLU A 204 -17.07 2.32 -0.68
CA GLU A 204 -16.80 1.19 -1.59
C GLU A 204 -17.23 1.49 -3.02
N GLN A 205 -18.36 2.19 -3.20
CA GLN A 205 -18.80 2.62 -4.52
C GLN A 205 -17.81 3.64 -5.15
N GLN A 206 -17.36 4.64 -4.40
CA GLN A 206 -16.36 5.60 -4.86
C GLN A 206 -15.04 4.91 -5.24
N ILE A 207 -14.60 3.93 -4.45
CA ILE A 207 -13.40 3.13 -4.79
C ILE A 207 -13.62 2.39 -6.10
N LYS A 208 -14.80 1.81 -6.32
CA LYS A 208 -15.14 1.07 -7.53
C LYS A 208 -15.08 1.98 -8.76
N GLU A 209 -15.65 3.17 -8.68
CA GLU A 209 -15.62 4.17 -9.76
C GLU A 209 -14.18 4.54 -10.17
N LEU A 210 -13.32 4.81 -9.19
CA LEU A 210 -11.90 5.11 -9.47
C LEU A 210 -11.13 3.90 -10.04
N VAL A 211 -11.45 2.69 -9.58
CA VAL A 211 -10.88 1.45 -10.12
C VAL A 211 -11.35 1.23 -11.56
N ASP A 212 -12.63 1.40 -11.84
CA ASP A 212 -13.20 1.23 -13.18
C ASP A 212 -12.65 2.28 -14.16
N GLN A 213 -12.37 3.50 -13.69
CA GLN A 213 -11.80 4.57 -14.50
C GLN A 213 -10.40 4.23 -15.05
N ARG A 214 -9.55 3.53 -14.28
CA ARG A 214 -8.15 3.32 -14.63
C ARG A 214 -7.72 1.85 -14.71
N PHE A 215 -8.30 0.98 -13.91
CA PHE A 215 -7.81 -0.38 -13.67
C PHE A 215 -8.87 -1.46 -13.90
N LYS A 216 -9.86 -1.19 -14.75
CA LYS A 216 -10.99 -2.11 -14.95
C LYS A 216 -10.54 -3.53 -15.28
N LEU A 217 -9.65 -3.69 -16.24
CA LEU A 217 -9.15 -5.00 -16.68
C LEU A 217 -8.28 -5.66 -15.62
N GLU A 218 -7.35 -4.91 -15.04
CA GLU A 218 -6.48 -5.42 -13.97
C GLU A 218 -7.28 -5.85 -12.75
N TYR A 219 -8.36 -5.13 -12.44
CA TYR A 219 -9.28 -5.51 -11.38
C TYR A 219 -9.99 -6.83 -11.69
N GLU A 220 -10.54 -6.99 -12.89
CA GLU A 220 -11.19 -8.22 -13.35
C GLU A 220 -10.22 -9.42 -13.29
N TRP A 221 -8.99 -9.23 -13.71
CA TRP A 221 -7.95 -10.26 -13.61
C TRP A 221 -7.61 -10.61 -12.17
N LEU A 222 -7.54 -9.63 -11.28
CA LEU A 222 -7.22 -9.88 -9.87
C LEU A 222 -8.35 -10.61 -9.12
N VAL A 223 -9.61 -10.23 -9.35
CA VAL A 223 -10.74 -10.88 -8.68
C VAL A 223 -11.02 -12.29 -9.22
N SER A 224 -10.51 -12.63 -10.40
CA SER A 224 -10.52 -13.99 -10.90
C SER A 224 -9.65 -14.95 -10.07
N ILE A 225 -8.69 -14.41 -9.30
CA ILE A 225 -7.86 -15.21 -8.38
C ILE A 225 -8.70 -15.54 -7.14
N PRO A 226 -9.00 -16.82 -6.88
CA PRO A 226 -9.78 -17.20 -5.72
C PRO A 226 -9.12 -16.75 -4.41
N GLY A 227 -9.93 -16.12 -3.53
CA GLY A 227 -9.46 -15.53 -2.28
C GLY A 227 -9.05 -14.06 -2.37
N ILE A 228 -9.00 -13.48 -3.56
CA ILE A 228 -8.82 -12.04 -3.76
C ILE A 228 -10.20 -11.39 -3.81
N SER A 229 -10.53 -10.60 -2.79
CA SER A 229 -11.77 -9.82 -2.72
C SER A 229 -11.60 -8.45 -3.39
N PHE A 230 -12.74 -7.74 -3.60
CA PHE A 230 -12.76 -6.35 -4.05
C PHE A 230 -11.73 -5.47 -3.32
N VAL A 231 -11.77 -5.46 -1.98
CA VAL A 231 -10.85 -4.64 -1.15
C VAL A 231 -9.39 -5.04 -1.36
N THR A 232 -9.13 -6.33 -1.51
CA THR A 232 -7.78 -6.84 -1.75
C THR A 232 -7.27 -6.39 -3.12
N ALA A 233 -8.08 -6.54 -4.17
CA ALA A 233 -7.74 -6.12 -5.53
C ALA A 233 -7.51 -4.60 -5.60
N ALA A 234 -8.44 -3.78 -5.08
CA ALA A 234 -8.28 -2.32 -5.03
C ALA A 234 -7.02 -1.89 -4.25
N THR A 235 -6.71 -2.58 -3.13
CA THR A 235 -5.47 -2.30 -2.39
C THR A 235 -4.23 -2.66 -3.20
N ILE A 236 -4.22 -3.82 -3.86
CA ILE A 236 -3.11 -4.23 -4.74
C ILE A 236 -2.88 -3.16 -5.80
N LEU A 237 -3.90 -2.75 -6.54
CA LEU A 237 -3.82 -1.75 -7.60
C LEU A 237 -3.32 -0.39 -7.08
N SER A 238 -3.90 0.11 -5.98
CA SER A 238 -3.51 1.39 -5.39
C SER A 238 -2.08 1.43 -4.85
N VAL A 239 -1.51 0.25 -4.53
CA VAL A 239 -0.15 0.14 -4.00
C VAL A 239 0.87 -0.09 -5.10
N ILE A 240 0.50 -0.88 -6.12
CA ILE A 240 1.38 -1.21 -7.23
C ILE A 240 1.46 -0.05 -8.23
N ASP A 241 0.30 0.54 -8.59
CA ASP A 241 0.10 1.51 -9.65
C ASP A 241 0.41 0.90 -11.04
N ASP A 242 1.67 0.59 -11.31
CA ASP A 242 2.11 -0.09 -12.51
C ASP A 242 2.92 -1.35 -12.16
N ILE A 243 2.51 -2.49 -12.71
CA ILE A 243 3.21 -3.77 -12.54
C ILE A 243 4.52 -3.83 -13.33
N ALA A 244 4.67 -3.01 -14.38
CA ALA A 244 5.86 -2.97 -15.23
C ALA A 244 7.13 -2.62 -14.45
N ARG A 245 7.01 -1.86 -13.35
CA ARG A 245 8.10 -1.49 -12.43
C ARG A 245 8.79 -2.68 -11.75
N PHE A 246 8.18 -3.85 -11.78
CA PHE A 246 8.77 -5.08 -11.27
C PHE A 246 9.16 -6.00 -12.43
N GLU A 247 10.42 -6.34 -12.54
CA GLU A 247 10.93 -7.26 -13.57
C GLU A 247 10.57 -8.70 -13.24
N ARG A 248 10.65 -9.07 -11.95
CA ARG A 248 10.52 -10.47 -11.49
C ARG A 248 9.54 -10.58 -10.33
N ALA A 249 8.85 -11.72 -10.25
CA ALA A 249 7.92 -12.02 -9.14
C ALA A 249 8.60 -11.99 -7.75
N GLY A 250 9.92 -12.22 -7.69
CA GLY A 250 10.71 -12.11 -6.47
C GLY A 250 10.75 -10.68 -5.93
N GLN A 251 10.96 -9.68 -6.80
CA GLN A 251 10.95 -8.25 -6.44
C GLN A 251 9.58 -7.83 -5.90
N PHE A 252 8.49 -8.30 -6.53
CA PHE A 252 7.15 -8.03 -6.04
C PHE A 252 6.88 -8.69 -4.67
N SER A 253 7.32 -9.94 -4.47
CA SER A 253 7.21 -10.60 -3.16
C SER A 253 8.03 -9.89 -2.08
N SER A 254 9.20 -9.35 -2.43
CA SER A 254 10.02 -8.49 -1.55
C SER A 254 9.29 -7.19 -1.21
N TYR A 255 8.69 -6.55 -2.20
CA TYR A 255 7.90 -5.33 -1.99
C TYR A 255 6.67 -5.56 -1.07
N CYS A 256 6.12 -6.78 -1.05
CA CYS A 256 5.12 -7.20 -0.08
C CYS A 256 5.72 -7.52 1.31
N GLY A 257 7.04 -7.61 1.45
CA GLY A 257 7.73 -8.01 2.68
C GLY A 257 7.48 -9.47 3.07
N LEU A 258 7.29 -10.36 2.06
CA LEU A 258 7.00 -11.79 2.24
C LEU A 258 8.22 -12.69 1.97
N ILE A 259 9.39 -12.12 1.71
CA ILE A 259 10.63 -12.88 1.57
C ILE A 259 11.29 -13.09 2.93
N PRO A 260 11.97 -14.23 3.17
CA PRO A 260 12.77 -14.43 4.36
C PRO A 260 13.96 -13.48 4.36
N SER A 261 14.44 -13.09 5.55
CA SER A 261 15.76 -12.51 5.68
C SER A 261 16.81 -13.59 5.43
N GLU A 262 17.88 -13.22 4.77
CA GLU A 262 19.02 -14.11 4.51
C GLU A 262 20.22 -13.57 5.29
N HIS A 263 20.83 -14.46 6.06
CA HIS A 263 22.12 -14.22 6.70
C HIS A 263 23.06 -15.30 6.13
N SER A 264 23.88 -14.91 5.19
CA SER A 264 24.91 -15.78 4.63
C SER A 264 26.26 -15.40 5.22
N SER A 265 26.95 -16.38 5.78
CA SER A 265 28.35 -16.30 6.14
C SER A 265 29.07 -17.50 5.51
N GLY A 266 29.93 -17.22 4.53
CA GLY A 266 30.63 -18.26 3.77
C GLY A 266 29.69 -19.19 3.02
N GLU A 267 29.85 -20.51 3.16
CA GLU A 267 29.07 -21.53 2.43
C GLU A 267 27.64 -21.78 3.00
N LYS A 268 27.30 -21.23 4.17
CA LYS A 268 26.01 -21.50 4.82
C LYS A 268 25.04 -20.33 4.64
N THR A 269 23.91 -20.58 3.97
CA THR A 269 22.79 -19.65 3.86
C THR A 269 21.75 -19.97 4.93
N ILE A 270 21.58 -19.08 5.90
CA ILE A 270 20.57 -19.19 6.97
C ILE A 270 19.39 -18.31 6.62
N HIS A 271 18.22 -18.92 6.41
CA HIS A 271 16.97 -18.19 6.22
C HIS A 271 16.31 -17.85 7.56
N GLY A 272 16.15 -16.55 7.83
CA GLY A 272 15.48 -16.05 9.01
C GLY A 272 13.96 -15.92 8.85
N ARG A 273 13.37 -15.05 9.66
CA ARG A 273 11.95 -14.65 9.54
C ARG A 273 11.75 -13.81 8.28
N ILE A 274 10.48 -13.57 7.88
CA ILE A 274 10.20 -12.61 6.80
C ILE A 274 10.73 -11.23 7.19
N THR A 275 11.29 -10.52 6.21
CA THR A 275 11.90 -9.19 6.42
C THR A 275 10.92 -8.18 6.99
N LYS A 276 9.62 -8.29 6.67
CA LYS A 276 8.58 -7.30 6.94
C LYS A 276 8.89 -5.90 6.37
N GLU A 277 10.00 -5.76 5.68
CA GLU A 277 10.35 -4.57 4.91
C GLU A 277 9.50 -4.53 3.65
N GLY A 278 8.57 -3.57 3.58
CA GLY A 278 7.64 -3.45 2.47
C GLY A 278 6.23 -3.06 2.93
N VAL A 279 5.28 -3.12 2.01
CA VAL A 279 3.93 -2.60 2.25
C VAL A 279 3.15 -3.52 3.18
N LYS A 280 3.00 -3.09 4.45
CA LYS A 280 2.30 -3.84 5.50
C LYS A 280 0.88 -4.23 5.10
N GLU A 281 0.17 -3.35 4.40
CA GLU A 281 -1.22 -3.57 3.99
C GLU A 281 -1.34 -4.73 3.00
N LEU A 282 -0.50 -4.75 1.95
CA LEU A 282 -0.46 -5.86 0.99
C LEU A 282 -0.15 -7.19 1.68
N ARG A 283 0.85 -7.19 2.54
CA ARG A 283 1.21 -8.39 3.30
C ARG A 283 0.04 -8.92 4.12
N THR A 284 -0.65 -8.02 4.85
CA THR A 284 -1.81 -8.40 5.67
C THR A 284 -2.93 -9.01 4.83
N LEU A 285 -3.29 -8.39 3.71
CA LEU A 285 -4.37 -8.87 2.84
C LEU A 285 -4.00 -10.18 2.13
N LEU A 286 -2.76 -10.33 1.67
CA LEU A 286 -2.29 -11.58 1.08
C LEU A 286 -2.26 -12.73 2.10
N ILE A 287 -1.92 -12.47 3.36
CA ILE A 287 -2.01 -13.44 4.45
C ILE A 287 -3.47 -13.80 4.72
N GLN A 288 -4.40 -12.83 4.74
CA GLN A 288 -5.84 -13.11 4.92
C GLN A 288 -6.39 -13.94 3.75
N ALA A 289 -6.02 -13.63 2.52
CA ALA A 289 -6.38 -14.42 1.34
C ALA A 289 -5.82 -15.85 1.42
N ALA A 290 -4.58 -16.01 1.88
CA ALA A 290 -3.97 -17.32 2.11
C ALA A 290 -4.70 -18.13 3.19
N TRP A 291 -5.17 -17.49 4.26
CA TRP A 291 -6.02 -18.13 5.27
C TRP A 291 -7.37 -18.57 4.70
N SER A 292 -7.98 -17.79 3.81
CA SER A 292 -9.23 -18.19 3.14
C SER A 292 -9.02 -19.47 2.33
N ILE A 293 -7.94 -19.53 1.54
CA ILE A 293 -7.56 -20.71 0.75
C ILE A 293 -7.32 -21.92 1.66
N ALA A 294 -6.60 -21.75 2.76
CA ALA A 294 -6.30 -22.83 3.70
C ALA A 294 -7.55 -23.44 4.35
N ARG A 295 -8.59 -22.63 4.55
CA ARG A 295 -9.86 -23.03 5.22
C ARG A 295 -10.93 -23.59 4.29
N TRP A 296 -10.77 -23.50 2.98
CA TRP A 296 -11.78 -24.04 2.05
C TRP A 296 -11.97 -25.53 2.21
N ARG A 297 -13.23 -25.97 2.25
CA ARG A 297 -13.55 -27.42 2.35
C ARG A 297 -13.26 -28.14 1.04
N LYS A 298 -13.73 -27.59 -0.08
CA LYS A 298 -13.51 -28.10 -1.43
C LYS A 298 -12.80 -27.03 -2.26
N CYS A 299 -11.79 -27.42 -3.02
CA CYS A 299 -11.06 -26.56 -3.94
C CYS A 299 -11.01 -27.28 -5.28
N SER A 300 -11.77 -26.78 -6.25
CA SER A 300 -11.79 -27.31 -7.63
C SER A 300 -10.55 -26.88 -8.45
N ASP A 301 -9.85 -25.87 -7.98
CA ASP A 301 -8.65 -25.35 -8.63
C ASP A 301 -7.41 -26.16 -8.19
N GLU A 302 -6.75 -26.83 -9.14
CA GLU A 302 -5.59 -27.69 -8.85
C GLU A 302 -4.41 -26.93 -8.24
N ARG A 303 -4.09 -25.71 -8.69
CA ARG A 303 -2.97 -24.92 -8.15
C ARG A 303 -3.23 -24.55 -6.71
N LEU A 304 -4.44 -24.13 -6.41
CA LEU A 304 -4.84 -23.78 -5.04
C LEU A 304 -4.98 -25.01 -4.17
N ALA A 305 -5.44 -26.14 -4.72
CA ALA A 305 -5.44 -27.44 -4.03
C ALA A 305 -4.01 -27.87 -3.64
N ARG A 306 -3.02 -27.67 -4.54
CA ARG A 306 -1.60 -27.91 -4.24
C ARG A 306 -1.09 -26.97 -3.14
N LEU A 307 -1.48 -25.68 -3.16
CA LEU A 307 -1.12 -24.73 -2.09
C LEU A 307 -1.74 -25.13 -0.76
N LYS A 308 -3.00 -25.56 -0.76
CA LYS A 308 -3.68 -26.08 0.44
C LYS A 308 -2.98 -27.33 0.97
N LYS A 309 -2.64 -28.29 0.12
CA LYS A 309 -1.85 -29.50 0.50
C LYS A 309 -0.50 -29.10 1.10
N LYS A 310 0.18 -28.12 0.48
CA LYS A 310 1.45 -27.57 1.01
C LYS A 310 1.25 -26.93 2.39
N PHE A 311 0.17 -26.16 2.62
CA PHE A 311 -0.16 -25.59 3.91
C PHE A 311 -0.25 -26.68 4.99
N TYR A 312 -1.05 -27.72 4.78
CA TYR A 312 -1.21 -28.79 5.76
C TYR A 312 0.11 -29.52 6.02
N ARG A 313 0.85 -29.86 4.96
CA ARG A 313 2.17 -30.51 5.13
C ARG A 313 3.13 -29.68 5.98
N MET A 314 3.21 -28.37 5.74
CA MET A 314 4.08 -27.47 6.51
C MET A 314 3.57 -27.27 7.93
N SER A 315 2.26 -27.11 8.11
CA SER A 315 1.64 -26.92 9.42
C SER A 315 1.83 -28.14 10.32
N CYS A 316 1.64 -29.37 9.79
CA CYS A 316 1.85 -30.61 10.53
C CYS A 316 3.33 -30.83 10.88
N LYS A 317 4.25 -30.71 9.88
CA LYS A 317 5.68 -30.97 10.10
C LYS A 317 6.36 -29.99 11.04
N GLN A 318 6.01 -28.70 10.94
CA GLN A 318 6.70 -27.62 11.68
C GLN A 318 5.94 -27.15 12.91
N LYS A 319 4.75 -27.69 13.17
CA LYS A 319 3.82 -27.25 14.26
C LYS A 319 3.62 -25.73 14.30
N ASN A 320 3.79 -25.05 13.13
CA ASN A 320 3.74 -23.60 13.01
C ASN A 320 2.87 -23.17 11.80
N THR A 321 1.59 -22.97 12.08
CA THR A 321 0.59 -22.54 11.08
C THR A 321 0.85 -21.15 10.51
N GLN A 322 1.46 -20.24 11.28
CA GLN A 322 1.79 -18.89 10.81
C GLN A 322 2.89 -18.92 9.74
N LYS A 323 3.90 -19.78 9.89
CA LYS A 323 4.94 -19.96 8.90
C LYS A 323 4.36 -20.59 7.62
N ALA A 324 3.46 -21.56 7.77
CA ALA A 324 2.78 -22.20 6.65
C ALA A 324 1.93 -21.19 5.85
N VAL A 325 1.07 -20.40 6.50
CA VAL A 325 0.23 -19.43 5.80
C VAL A 325 1.03 -18.32 5.14
N THR A 326 2.13 -17.90 5.75
CA THR A 326 3.04 -16.90 5.15
C THR A 326 3.68 -17.43 3.86
N ALA A 327 4.06 -18.72 3.84
CA ALA A 327 4.58 -19.35 2.62
C ALA A 327 3.51 -19.40 1.51
N ILE A 328 2.24 -19.67 1.85
CA ILE A 328 1.13 -19.59 0.88
C ILE A 328 0.90 -18.15 0.40
N ALA A 329 0.93 -17.17 1.30
CA ALA A 329 0.82 -15.75 0.92
C ALA A 329 1.93 -15.32 -0.05
N ARG A 330 3.16 -15.81 0.12
CA ARG A 330 4.25 -15.58 -0.84
C ARG A 330 3.96 -16.22 -2.20
N HIS A 331 3.40 -17.44 -2.24
CA HIS A 331 2.97 -18.04 -3.51
C HIS A 331 1.85 -17.23 -4.17
N LEU A 332 0.88 -16.78 -3.38
CA LEU A 332 -0.22 -15.96 -3.88
C LEU A 332 0.30 -14.62 -4.46
N SER A 333 1.29 -13.98 -3.83
CA SER A 333 1.90 -12.78 -4.42
C SER A 333 2.53 -13.05 -5.80
N ARG A 334 3.12 -14.22 -6.01
CA ARG A 334 3.65 -14.60 -7.32
C ARG A 334 2.56 -14.85 -8.36
N ILE A 335 1.42 -15.41 -7.94
CA ILE A 335 0.24 -15.58 -8.82
C ILE A 335 -0.30 -14.20 -9.22
N VAL A 336 -0.48 -13.28 -8.26
CA VAL A 336 -0.88 -11.89 -8.51
C VAL A 336 0.04 -11.22 -9.52
N PHE A 337 1.36 -11.33 -9.31
CA PHE A 337 2.35 -10.80 -10.26
C PHE A 337 2.18 -11.40 -11.66
N GLY A 338 2.04 -12.73 -11.76
CA GLY A 338 1.88 -13.42 -13.03
C GLY A 338 0.65 -12.97 -13.79
N VAL A 339 -0.50 -12.90 -13.12
CA VAL A 339 -1.78 -12.45 -13.69
C VAL A 339 -1.68 -11.01 -14.23
N LEU A 340 -1.14 -10.09 -13.44
CA LEU A 340 -0.97 -8.70 -13.87
C LEU A 340 0.06 -8.53 -15.00
N LYS A 341 1.14 -9.33 -14.99
CA LYS A 341 2.20 -9.24 -16.00
C LYS A 341 1.80 -9.88 -17.33
N SER A 342 1.03 -10.98 -17.29
CA SER A 342 0.50 -11.64 -18.49
C SER A 342 -0.74 -10.92 -19.07
N LYS A 343 -1.36 -10.00 -18.29
CA LYS A 343 -2.59 -9.29 -18.67
C LYS A 343 -3.74 -10.25 -19.01
N THR A 344 -3.84 -11.37 -18.29
CA THR A 344 -4.86 -12.40 -18.48
C THR A 344 -5.49 -12.80 -17.17
N PRO A 345 -6.79 -13.16 -17.14
CA PRO A 345 -7.41 -13.71 -15.95
C PRO A 345 -6.68 -14.95 -15.42
N TYR A 346 -6.82 -15.20 -14.12
CA TYR A 346 -6.27 -16.39 -13.51
C TYR A 346 -6.95 -17.64 -14.08
N CYS A 347 -6.17 -18.52 -14.68
CA CYS A 347 -6.60 -19.85 -15.09
C CYS A 347 -6.03 -20.90 -14.12
N GLY A 348 -6.88 -21.64 -13.45
CA GLY A 348 -6.53 -22.70 -12.49
C GLY A 348 -5.88 -23.91 -13.12
N VAL A 349 -6.10 -24.12 -14.42
CA VAL A 349 -5.49 -25.18 -15.21
C VAL A 349 -4.11 -24.74 -15.68
N ILE A 350 -3.11 -25.59 -15.55
CA ILE A 350 -1.82 -25.39 -16.22
C ILE A 350 -2.08 -25.61 -17.71
N ALA A 351 -2.41 -24.56 -18.45
CA ALA A 351 -2.24 -24.59 -19.89
C ALA A 351 -0.76 -24.95 -20.13
N ASN A 352 -0.54 -26.10 -20.73
CA ASN A 352 0.79 -26.50 -21.19
C ASN A 352 1.35 -25.35 -22.02
N ARG A 353 2.57 -24.95 -21.74
CA ARG A 353 3.30 -23.86 -22.44
C ARG A 353 3.42 -24.05 -23.96
N ALA A 354 2.86 -25.13 -24.50
CA ALA A 354 2.93 -25.50 -25.91
C ALA A 354 1.83 -24.86 -26.79
N GLU A 355 0.71 -24.35 -26.22
CA GLU A 355 -0.41 -23.84 -27.05
C GLU A 355 -0.50 -22.31 -27.12
N ALA A 356 0.36 -21.57 -26.45
CA ALA A 356 0.37 -20.10 -26.46
C ALA A 356 1.33 -19.49 -27.50
N CYS A 357 1.94 -20.30 -28.38
CA CYS A 357 2.85 -19.85 -29.45
C CYS A 357 2.31 -20.10 -30.87
N SER A 358 1.05 -20.49 -31.02
CA SER A 358 0.44 -20.70 -32.34
C SER A 358 -0.98 -20.10 -32.39
N SER A 359 -1.04 -18.78 -32.30
CA SER A 359 -2.15 -17.98 -32.86
C SER A 359 -1.72 -16.51 -32.91
#